data_a5db862d717bc2344802e5554a15a11a
#
_entry.id   a5db862d717bc2344802e5554a15a11a
#
_cell.length_a   1.000
_cell.length_b   1.000
_cell.length_c   1.000
_cell.angle_alpha   90.00
_cell.angle_beta   90.00
_cell.angle_gamma   90.00
#
_symmetry.space_group_name_H-M   'P 1'
#
loop_
_entity.id
_entity.type
_entity.pdbx_description
1 polymer ?
#
loop_
_entity_poly.entity_id
_entity_poly.type
_entity_poly.pdbx_seq_one_letter_code
_entity_poly.pdbx_strand_id
1 'polypeptide(L)'
;MIGVAILAMSGPVPAEPMSKDQADAIIKELREIKQILAKQQQPAAPVARKPQNLTLTDVALHPLGRSDAPLTLVAFTDYQCPFCERFETNTFPQIKKSYIDTGKVRYVLRDLPLDFHPFALKAAQSVRCAGDQGRYWEMKQLVFKNQKRIDADALAGYAKALSLDRDSFKKCMADGRHLKEIRDEAKYAQSLGITGTPTFVLGKAAHGSVYGQVIVGAQPLATFETAINAMLEKR
;
A
#
# COMPACT_ATOMS: atom_id res chain seq x y z
N MET A 1 15.47 45.13 60.90
CA MET A 1 15.99 45.26 59.51
C MET A 1 16.80 44.03 59.20
N ILE A 2 16.23 43.10 58.44
CA ILE A 2 16.89 41.84 58.07
C ILE A 2 17.17 41.95 56.58
N GLY A 3 18.47 42.02 56.27
CA GLY A 3 18.93 42.10 54.87
C GLY A 3 18.91 40.72 54.22
N VAL A 4 18.21 40.60 53.11
CA VAL A 4 18.20 39.42 52.25
C VAL A 4 19.34 39.55 51.25
N ALA A 5 20.33 38.67 51.37
CA ALA A 5 21.42 38.55 50.41
C ALA A 5 20.95 37.63 49.26
N ILE A 6 20.79 38.19 48.06
CA ILE A 6 20.54 37.45 46.84
C ILE A 6 21.88 36.98 46.27
N LEU A 7 22.15 35.68 46.35
CA LEU A 7 23.26 35.06 45.62
C LEU A 7 22.80 34.75 44.22
N ALA A 8 23.20 35.57 43.26
CA ALA A 8 23.11 35.24 41.83
C ALA A 8 24.48 34.76 41.36
N MET A 9 24.65 33.46 41.11
CA MET A 9 25.79 32.94 40.37
C MET A 9 25.38 31.68 39.63
N SER A 10 24.86 31.84 38.41
CA SER A 10 24.89 30.80 37.41
C SER A 10 25.66 31.30 36.19
N GLY A 11 26.97 31.18 36.29
CA GLY A 11 27.86 31.33 35.14
C GLY A 11 27.69 30.09 34.19
N PRO A 12 27.92 30.26 32.89
CA PRO A 12 27.91 29.12 31.98
C PRO A 12 28.97 28.11 32.39
N VAL A 13 28.56 26.86 32.63
CA VAL A 13 29.50 25.75 32.86
C VAL A 13 30.29 25.55 31.56
N PRO A 14 31.62 25.70 31.54
CA PRO A 14 32.41 25.42 30.35
C PRO A 14 32.27 23.94 30.03
N ALA A 15 31.81 23.64 28.81
CA ALA A 15 31.82 22.27 28.30
C ALA A 15 33.26 21.80 28.16
N GLU A 16 33.69 20.85 28.97
CA GLU A 16 34.99 20.22 28.79
C GLU A 16 35.07 19.51 27.45
N PRO A 17 36.17 19.66 26.70
CA PRO A 17 36.35 18.93 25.45
C PRO A 17 36.37 17.42 25.73
N MET A 18 35.61 16.67 24.96
CA MET A 18 35.50 15.19 25.04
C MET A 18 36.91 14.57 24.95
N SER A 19 37.24 13.68 25.88
CA SER A 19 38.53 12.98 25.85
C SER A 19 38.57 11.97 24.65
N LYS A 20 39.81 11.67 24.23
CA LYS A 20 39.99 10.67 23.15
C LYS A 20 39.37 9.32 23.49
N ASP A 21 39.49 8.88 24.75
CA ASP A 21 38.92 7.60 25.18
C ASP A 21 37.41 7.61 25.17
N GLN A 22 36.76 8.73 25.51
CA GLN A 22 35.30 8.89 25.38
C GLN A 22 34.87 8.87 23.92
N ALA A 23 35.60 9.53 23.03
CA ALA A 23 35.32 9.51 21.61
C ALA A 23 35.44 8.08 21.01
N ASP A 24 36.50 7.37 21.38
CA ASP A 24 36.74 6.00 20.91
C ASP A 24 35.66 5.02 21.44
N ALA A 25 35.20 5.18 22.67
CA ALA A 25 34.11 4.39 23.23
C ALA A 25 32.80 4.63 22.48
N ILE A 26 32.43 5.88 22.19
CA ILE A 26 31.23 6.23 21.42
C ILE A 26 31.33 5.68 20.01
N ILE A 27 32.48 5.77 19.35
CA ILE A 27 32.66 5.21 17.99
C ILE A 27 32.50 3.70 18.00
N LYS A 28 32.97 3.02 19.03
CA LYS A 28 32.80 1.56 19.18
C LYS A 28 31.32 1.20 19.30
N GLU A 29 30.58 1.86 20.18
CA GLU A 29 29.13 1.62 20.34
C GLU A 29 28.33 1.91 19.07
N LEU A 30 28.64 3.00 18.37
CA LEU A 30 28.02 3.33 17.09
C LEU A 30 28.28 2.26 16.01
N ARG A 31 29.47 1.66 16.00
CA ARG A 31 29.79 0.55 15.11
C ARG A 31 28.99 -0.71 15.45
N GLU A 32 28.84 -1.02 16.73
CA GLU A 32 28.02 -2.14 17.18
C GLU A 32 26.54 -1.92 16.86
N ILE A 33 26.00 -0.73 17.13
CA ILE A 33 24.62 -0.37 16.73
C ILE A 33 24.44 -0.50 15.21
N LYS A 34 25.39 0.01 14.42
CA LYS A 34 25.35 -0.13 12.95
C LYS A 34 25.34 -1.59 12.51
N GLN A 35 26.12 -2.47 13.18
CA GLN A 35 26.14 -3.90 12.88
C GLN A 35 24.80 -4.58 13.26
N ILE A 36 24.22 -4.23 14.40
CA ILE A 36 22.92 -4.74 14.84
C ILE A 36 21.83 -4.31 13.86
N LEU A 37 21.80 -3.03 13.47
CA LEU A 37 20.85 -2.52 12.47
C LEU A 37 21.04 -3.17 11.10
N ALA A 38 22.27 -3.41 10.67
CA ALA A 38 22.54 -4.11 9.40
C ALA A 38 22.07 -5.57 9.45
N LYS A 39 22.19 -6.26 10.58
CA LYS A 39 21.62 -7.61 10.78
C LYS A 39 20.09 -7.61 10.83
N GLN A 40 19.48 -6.58 11.40
CA GLN A 40 18.02 -6.42 11.41
C GLN A 40 17.44 -5.99 10.06
N GLN A 41 18.24 -5.29 9.24
CA GLN A 41 17.89 -4.92 7.87
C GLN A 41 18.15 -6.03 6.85
N GLN A 42 18.81 -7.13 7.23
CA GLN A 42 18.72 -8.31 6.39
C GLN A 42 17.24 -8.69 6.31
N PRO A 43 16.65 -8.70 5.10
CA PRO A 43 15.28 -9.19 4.95
C PRO A 43 15.28 -10.57 5.62
N ALA A 44 14.47 -10.74 6.66
CA ALA A 44 14.22 -12.09 7.18
C ALA A 44 13.94 -12.95 5.94
N ALA A 45 14.76 -13.98 5.74
CA ALA A 45 14.53 -14.91 4.64
C ALA A 45 13.03 -15.21 4.65
N PRO A 46 12.32 -15.06 3.52
CA PRO A 46 10.88 -15.24 3.52
C PRO A 46 10.64 -16.56 4.22
N VAL A 47 10.01 -16.53 5.40
CA VAL A 47 9.50 -17.76 6.00
C VAL A 47 8.62 -18.29 4.90
N ALA A 48 9.05 -19.36 4.25
CA ALA A 48 8.33 -20.00 3.18
C ALA A 48 7.05 -20.56 3.78
N ARG A 49 6.07 -19.66 4.02
CA ARG A 49 4.70 -20.09 4.30
C ARG A 49 4.30 -20.90 3.10
N LYS A 50 3.90 -22.16 3.34
CA LYS A 50 3.32 -22.97 2.26
C LYS A 50 2.31 -22.11 1.52
N PRO A 51 2.35 -22.08 0.17
CA PRO A 51 1.44 -21.24 -0.58
C PRO A 51 0.01 -21.53 -0.12
N GLN A 52 -0.59 -20.55 0.52
CA GLN A 52 -1.97 -20.64 0.96
C GLN A 52 -2.84 -20.32 -0.26
N ASN A 53 -3.73 -21.22 -0.63
CA ASN A 53 -4.71 -20.94 -1.66
C ASN A 53 -5.99 -20.40 -1.00
N LEU A 54 -6.59 -19.40 -1.64
CA LEU A 54 -7.86 -18.81 -1.23
C LEU A 54 -8.85 -18.83 -2.38
N THR A 55 -10.12 -18.92 -2.05
CA THR A 55 -11.22 -18.65 -2.98
C THR A 55 -11.77 -17.28 -2.69
N LEU A 56 -11.75 -16.39 -3.69
CA LEU A 56 -12.36 -15.06 -3.63
C LEU A 56 -13.65 -15.06 -4.45
N THR A 57 -14.71 -14.48 -3.90
CA THR A 57 -15.98 -14.24 -4.60
C THR A 57 -16.11 -12.77 -4.99
N ASP A 58 -17.04 -12.44 -5.88
CA ASP A 58 -17.36 -11.08 -6.32
C ASP A 58 -16.15 -10.26 -6.80
N VAL A 59 -15.34 -10.85 -7.68
CA VAL A 59 -14.13 -10.23 -8.23
C VAL A 59 -14.39 -9.38 -9.48
N ALA A 60 -15.61 -8.88 -9.66
CA ALA A 60 -16.02 -8.19 -10.89
C ALA A 60 -15.77 -6.67 -10.91
N LEU A 61 -15.32 -6.07 -9.79
CA LEU A 61 -15.21 -4.62 -9.65
C LEU A 61 -14.02 -4.06 -10.43
N HIS A 62 -14.28 -3.09 -11.30
CA HIS A 62 -13.29 -2.31 -12.05
C HIS A 62 -12.10 -3.12 -12.59
N PRO A 63 -12.33 -4.15 -13.41
CA PRO A 63 -11.24 -4.98 -13.93
C PRO A 63 -10.37 -4.20 -14.92
N LEU A 64 -9.08 -4.50 -14.91
CA LEU A 64 -8.11 -4.05 -15.90
C LEU A 64 -7.61 -5.23 -16.72
N GLY A 65 -7.56 -5.08 -18.03
CA GLY A 65 -7.18 -6.14 -18.96
C GLY A 65 -8.38 -6.88 -19.54
N ARG A 66 -8.11 -7.97 -20.26
CA ARG A 66 -9.14 -8.73 -21.00
C ARG A 66 -10.02 -9.54 -20.04
N SER A 67 -11.30 -9.60 -20.35
CA SER A 67 -12.28 -10.39 -19.56
C SER A 67 -12.06 -11.90 -19.67
N ASP A 68 -11.48 -12.35 -20.79
CA ASP A 68 -11.16 -13.75 -21.11
C ASP A 68 -9.70 -14.15 -20.76
N ALA A 69 -8.97 -13.29 -20.02
CA ALA A 69 -7.62 -13.62 -19.57
C ALA A 69 -7.63 -14.92 -18.74
N PRO A 70 -6.67 -15.85 -19.00
CA PRO A 70 -6.64 -17.15 -18.32
C PRO A 70 -6.41 -17.07 -16.82
N LEU A 71 -5.78 -15.97 -16.35
CA LEU A 71 -5.50 -15.74 -14.94
C LEU A 71 -6.07 -14.40 -14.47
N THR A 72 -6.42 -14.35 -13.20
CA THR A 72 -6.80 -13.11 -12.51
C THR A 72 -5.87 -12.87 -11.33
N LEU A 73 -5.32 -11.67 -11.24
CA LEU A 73 -4.57 -11.16 -10.11
C LEU A 73 -5.46 -10.18 -9.34
N VAL A 74 -5.94 -10.60 -8.17
CA VAL A 74 -6.70 -9.74 -7.26
C VAL A 74 -5.75 -9.14 -6.25
N ALA A 75 -5.73 -7.82 -6.12
CA ALA A 75 -4.89 -7.09 -5.16
C ALA A 75 -5.77 -6.45 -4.08
N PHE A 76 -5.47 -6.71 -2.83
CA PHE A 76 -6.01 -5.97 -1.69
C PHE A 76 -5.05 -4.82 -1.36
N THR A 77 -5.56 -3.61 -1.37
CA THR A 77 -4.75 -2.40 -1.32
C THR A 77 -5.26 -1.39 -0.31
N ASP A 78 -4.32 -0.54 0.15
CA ASP A 78 -4.58 0.63 0.97
C ASP A 78 -3.83 1.82 0.36
N TYR A 79 -4.53 2.89 0.07
CA TYR A 79 -3.99 4.06 -0.63
C TYR A 79 -3.00 4.88 0.22
N GLN A 80 -2.92 4.63 1.52
CA GLN A 80 -1.96 5.29 2.42
C GLN A 80 -0.79 4.37 2.80
N CYS A 81 -0.84 3.08 2.44
CA CYS A 81 0.20 2.11 2.74
C CYS A 81 1.45 2.31 1.86
N PRO A 82 2.64 2.55 2.44
CA PRO A 82 3.87 2.77 1.67
C PRO A 82 4.31 1.54 0.87
N PHE A 83 3.95 0.34 1.32
CA PHE A 83 4.22 -0.87 0.57
C PHE A 83 3.33 -1.01 -0.66
N CYS A 84 2.07 -0.52 -0.59
CA CYS A 84 1.19 -0.45 -1.75
C CYS A 84 1.72 0.55 -2.79
N GLU A 85 2.18 1.74 -2.36
CA GLU A 85 2.83 2.71 -3.24
C GLU A 85 4.04 2.08 -3.94
N ARG A 86 4.91 1.39 -3.19
CA ARG A 86 6.09 0.72 -3.75
C ARG A 86 5.73 -0.31 -4.82
N PHE A 87 4.71 -1.12 -4.59
CA PHE A 87 4.21 -2.06 -5.59
C PHE A 87 3.69 -1.33 -6.83
N GLU A 88 2.86 -0.32 -6.65
CA GLU A 88 2.22 0.45 -7.71
C GLU A 88 3.20 1.24 -8.58
N THR A 89 4.31 1.70 -7.99
CA THR A 89 5.33 2.48 -8.72
C THR A 89 6.39 1.60 -9.38
N ASN A 90 6.76 0.50 -8.76
CA ASN A 90 7.92 -0.28 -9.20
C ASN A 90 7.54 -1.59 -9.90
N THR A 91 6.56 -2.34 -9.38
CA THR A 91 6.25 -3.69 -9.85
C THR A 91 5.05 -3.72 -10.80
N PHE A 92 3.98 -3.01 -10.45
CA PHE A 92 2.73 -3.02 -11.23
C PHE A 92 2.90 -2.58 -12.68
N PRO A 93 3.67 -1.52 -13.03
CA PRO A 93 3.84 -1.12 -14.43
C PRO A 93 4.44 -2.22 -15.30
N GLN A 94 5.32 -3.02 -14.74
CA GLN A 94 5.96 -4.14 -15.43
C GLN A 94 5.00 -5.32 -15.60
N ILE A 95 4.23 -5.67 -14.55
CA ILE A 95 3.15 -6.66 -14.63
C ILE A 95 2.12 -6.23 -15.67
N LYS A 96 1.73 -4.94 -15.65
CA LYS A 96 0.77 -4.40 -16.61
C LYS A 96 1.26 -4.61 -18.03
N LYS A 97 2.46 -4.18 -18.35
CA LYS A 97 3.05 -4.28 -19.70
C LYS A 97 3.20 -5.73 -20.17
N SER A 98 3.69 -6.61 -19.30
CA SER A 98 4.08 -7.98 -19.70
C SER A 98 2.93 -8.98 -19.66
N TYR A 99 1.92 -8.75 -18.83
CA TYR A 99 0.88 -9.75 -18.57
C TYR A 99 -0.55 -9.23 -18.75
N ILE A 100 -0.85 -7.97 -18.33
CA ILE A 100 -2.20 -7.44 -18.44
C ILE A 100 -2.48 -6.96 -19.86
N ASP A 101 -1.61 -6.11 -20.41
CA ASP A 101 -1.76 -5.57 -21.76
C ASP A 101 -1.62 -6.65 -22.84
N THR A 102 -0.97 -7.77 -22.52
CA THR A 102 -0.85 -8.95 -23.39
C THR A 102 -2.00 -9.94 -23.23
N GLY A 103 -2.98 -9.67 -22.36
CA GLY A 103 -4.15 -10.51 -22.17
C GLY A 103 -3.92 -11.81 -21.39
N LYS A 104 -2.77 -11.99 -20.75
CA LYS A 104 -2.45 -13.17 -19.94
C LYS A 104 -3.03 -13.12 -18.54
N VAL A 105 -3.17 -11.92 -18.00
CA VAL A 105 -3.67 -11.67 -16.64
C VAL A 105 -4.71 -10.55 -16.69
N ARG A 106 -5.84 -10.77 -16.02
CA ARG A 106 -6.81 -9.76 -15.63
C ARG A 106 -6.46 -9.26 -14.24
N TYR A 107 -6.43 -7.96 -14.01
CA TYR A 107 -6.14 -7.37 -12.72
C TYR A 107 -7.42 -6.80 -12.09
N VAL A 108 -7.62 -7.07 -10.81
CA VAL A 108 -8.74 -6.55 -10.02
C VAL A 108 -8.21 -5.99 -8.72
N LEU A 109 -8.66 -4.78 -8.39
CA LEU A 109 -8.30 -4.13 -7.14
C LEU A 109 -9.46 -4.21 -6.15
N ARG A 110 -9.14 -4.54 -4.89
CA ARG A 110 -10.08 -4.52 -3.76
C ARG A 110 -9.53 -3.63 -2.66
N ASP A 111 -10.44 -2.89 -2.03
CA ASP A 111 -10.06 -1.95 -1.00
C ASP A 111 -9.89 -2.65 0.35
N LEU A 112 -8.77 -2.37 1.02
CA LEU A 112 -8.51 -2.78 2.39
C LEU A 112 -7.87 -1.61 3.16
N PRO A 113 -8.64 -0.52 3.40
CA PRO A 113 -8.16 0.58 4.21
C PRO A 113 -7.91 0.09 5.64
N LEU A 114 -6.68 0.26 6.12
CA LEU A 114 -6.26 -0.17 7.45
C LEU A 114 -6.63 0.91 8.47
N ASP A 115 -7.10 0.52 9.65
CA ASP A 115 -7.65 1.42 10.66
C ASP A 115 -6.65 2.50 11.14
N PHE A 116 -5.35 2.18 11.12
CA PHE A 116 -4.29 3.12 11.48
C PHE A 116 -3.87 4.09 10.36
N HIS A 117 -4.53 4.01 9.19
CA HIS A 117 -4.33 4.90 8.06
C HIS A 117 -5.51 5.87 7.89
N PRO A 118 -5.49 7.06 8.54
CA PRO A 118 -6.66 7.91 8.67
C PRO A 118 -7.25 8.42 7.36
N PHE A 119 -6.47 8.48 6.28
CA PHE A 119 -6.93 8.95 4.98
C PHE A 119 -7.28 7.84 3.99
N ALA A 120 -6.93 6.57 4.28
CA ALA A 120 -7.08 5.46 3.36
C ALA A 120 -8.53 5.25 2.88
N LEU A 121 -9.49 5.31 3.80
CA LEU A 121 -10.91 5.16 3.47
C LEU A 121 -11.43 6.27 2.54
N LYS A 122 -11.02 7.51 2.79
CA LYS A 122 -11.40 8.66 1.94
C LYS A 122 -10.72 8.59 0.57
N ALA A 123 -9.47 8.15 0.51
CA ALA A 123 -8.77 7.94 -0.73
C ALA A 123 -9.43 6.83 -1.58
N ALA A 124 -9.78 5.69 -0.98
CA ALA A 124 -10.53 4.64 -1.65
C ALA A 124 -11.89 5.16 -2.18
N GLN A 125 -12.65 5.88 -1.35
CA GLN A 125 -13.90 6.51 -1.77
C GLN A 125 -13.69 7.43 -2.98
N SER A 126 -12.64 8.24 -2.99
CA SER A 126 -12.37 9.17 -4.10
C SER A 126 -12.10 8.44 -5.42
N VAL A 127 -11.38 7.32 -5.36
CA VAL A 127 -11.10 6.49 -6.55
C VAL A 127 -12.38 5.87 -7.09
N ARG A 128 -13.28 5.40 -6.23
CA ARG A 128 -14.58 4.87 -6.65
C ARG A 128 -15.50 5.95 -7.20
N CYS A 129 -15.53 7.14 -6.58
CA CYS A 129 -16.28 8.28 -7.13
C CYS A 129 -15.77 8.73 -8.51
N ALA A 130 -14.46 8.61 -8.76
CA ALA A 130 -13.92 8.82 -10.09
C ALA A 130 -14.30 7.67 -11.04
N GLY A 131 -14.44 6.46 -10.52
CA GLY A 131 -14.93 5.28 -11.23
C GLY A 131 -16.36 5.45 -11.75
N ASP A 132 -17.25 6.11 -10.99
CA ASP A 132 -18.61 6.46 -11.43
C ASP A 132 -18.61 7.31 -12.71
N GLN A 133 -17.49 7.97 -12.99
CA GLN A 133 -17.27 8.80 -14.18
C GLN A 133 -16.25 8.19 -15.17
N GLY A 134 -15.97 6.89 -15.05
CA GLY A 134 -15.09 6.15 -15.94
C GLY A 134 -13.58 6.44 -15.76
N ARG A 135 -13.18 7.04 -14.63
CA ARG A 135 -11.78 7.43 -14.35
C ARG A 135 -11.18 6.74 -13.13
N TYR A 136 -11.60 5.50 -12.86
CA TYR A 136 -11.12 4.72 -11.71
C TYR A 136 -9.59 4.56 -11.71
N TRP A 137 -9.03 4.08 -12.83
CA TRP A 137 -7.61 3.75 -12.91
C TRP A 137 -6.71 4.98 -12.92
N GLU A 138 -7.14 6.05 -13.57
CA GLU A 138 -6.40 7.31 -13.58
C GLU A 138 -6.39 7.96 -12.19
N MET A 139 -7.52 7.94 -11.48
CA MET A 139 -7.59 8.46 -10.11
C MET A 139 -6.74 7.63 -9.16
N LYS A 140 -6.83 6.30 -9.22
CA LYS A 140 -5.96 5.37 -8.48
C LYS A 140 -4.48 5.73 -8.69
N GLN A 141 -4.06 5.94 -9.93
CA GLN A 141 -2.68 6.25 -10.26
C GLN A 141 -2.24 7.60 -9.67
N LEU A 142 -3.09 8.63 -9.75
CA LEU A 142 -2.80 9.94 -9.16
C LEU A 142 -2.68 9.88 -7.64
N VAL A 143 -3.57 9.15 -6.97
CA VAL A 143 -3.55 8.98 -5.52
C VAL A 143 -2.26 8.29 -5.07
N PHE A 144 -1.85 7.19 -5.70
CA PHE A 144 -0.59 6.53 -5.36
C PHE A 144 0.64 7.37 -5.68
N LYS A 145 0.66 8.05 -6.82
CA LYS A 145 1.77 8.94 -7.19
C LYS A 145 1.97 10.09 -6.19
N ASN A 146 0.92 10.47 -5.49
CA ASN A 146 0.91 11.59 -4.55
C ASN A 146 0.50 11.15 -3.14
N GLN A 147 0.85 9.96 -2.72
CA GLN A 147 0.38 9.31 -1.48
C GLN A 147 0.53 10.18 -0.22
N LYS A 148 1.52 11.06 -0.18
CA LYS A 148 1.72 12.01 0.92
C LYS A 148 0.71 13.17 0.94
N ARG A 149 -0.12 13.30 -0.08
CA ARG A 149 -1.11 14.36 -0.27
C ARG A 149 -2.44 13.77 -0.70
N ILE A 150 -3.12 13.12 0.24
CA ILE A 150 -4.41 12.45 0.05
C ILE A 150 -5.48 12.97 1.01
N ASP A 151 -5.31 14.21 1.47
CA ASP A 151 -6.35 14.97 2.15
C ASP A 151 -7.48 15.38 1.18
N ALA A 152 -8.57 15.93 1.74
CA ALA A 152 -9.76 16.25 0.96
C ALA A 152 -9.50 17.24 -0.19
N ASP A 153 -8.64 18.23 0.04
CA ASP A 153 -8.33 19.27 -0.96
C ASP A 153 -7.48 18.68 -2.10
N ALA A 154 -6.51 17.85 -1.76
CA ALA A 154 -5.69 17.16 -2.75
C ALA A 154 -6.55 16.23 -3.63
N LEU A 155 -7.44 15.42 -3.02
CA LEU A 155 -8.34 14.53 -3.76
C LEU A 155 -9.29 15.30 -4.70
N ALA A 156 -9.82 16.45 -4.26
CA ALA A 156 -10.61 17.34 -5.12
C ALA A 156 -9.77 17.93 -6.27
N GLY A 157 -8.49 18.24 -5.99
CA GLY A 157 -7.53 18.67 -7.00
C GLY A 157 -7.27 17.61 -8.07
N TYR A 158 -7.16 16.34 -7.67
CA TYR A 158 -6.98 15.22 -8.63
C TYR A 158 -8.23 15.01 -9.48
N ALA A 159 -9.42 15.12 -8.89
CA ALA A 159 -10.67 15.06 -9.65
C ALA A 159 -10.73 16.15 -10.73
N LYS A 160 -10.31 17.38 -10.40
CA LYS A 160 -10.19 18.48 -11.36
C LYS A 160 -9.15 18.19 -12.46
N ALA A 161 -7.98 17.64 -12.09
CA ALA A 161 -6.93 17.30 -13.06
C ALA A 161 -7.38 16.21 -14.05
N LEU A 162 -8.29 15.33 -13.63
CA LEU A 162 -8.91 14.31 -14.49
C LEU A 162 -10.13 14.81 -15.25
N SER A 163 -10.46 16.11 -15.17
CA SER A 163 -11.64 16.71 -15.80
C SER A 163 -12.96 16.04 -15.43
N LEU A 164 -13.05 15.56 -14.16
CA LEU A 164 -14.29 15.01 -13.64
C LEU A 164 -15.33 16.13 -13.45
N ASP A 165 -16.62 15.77 -13.60
CA ASP A 165 -17.69 16.65 -13.17
C ASP A 165 -17.59 16.88 -11.65
N ARG A 166 -17.33 18.14 -11.31
CA ARG A 166 -17.01 18.57 -9.95
C ARG A 166 -18.17 18.34 -8.98
N ASP A 167 -19.36 18.64 -9.41
CA ASP A 167 -20.53 18.59 -8.53
C ASP A 167 -20.94 17.14 -8.27
N SER A 168 -20.90 16.28 -9.28
CA SER A 168 -21.09 14.85 -9.16
C SER A 168 -20.04 14.20 -8.27
N PHE A 169 -18.75 14.56 -8.42
CA PHE A 169 -17.69 14.07 -7.56
C PHE A 169 -17.88 14.51 -6.11
N LYS A 170 -18.12 15.81 -5.88
CA LYS A 170 -18.37 16.36 -4.55
C LYS A 170 -19.59 15.70 -3.86
N LYS A 171 -20.67 15.50 -4.62
CA LYS A 171 -21.87 14.81 -4.12
C LYS A 171 -21.54 13.36 -3.73
N CYS A 172 -20.84 12.60 -4.58
CA CYS A 172 -20.41 11.23 -4.28
C CYS A 172 -19.56 11.15 -3.01
N MET A 173 -18.61 12.08 -2.85
CA MET A 173 -17.77 12.14 -1.64
C MET A 173 -18.57 12.50 -0.39
N ALA A 174 -19.62 13.32 -0.51
CA ALA A 174 -20.45 13.78 0.60
C ALA A 174 -21.48 12.75 1.04
N ASP A 175 -22.17 12.08 0.09
CA ASP A 175 -23.20 11.07 0.39
C ASP A 175 -22.62 9.72 0.82
N GLY A 176 -21.33 9.48 0.58
CA GLY A 176 -20.64 8.29 1.06
C GLY A 176 -21.11 6.98 0.44
N ARG A 177 -21.71 7.02 -0.77
CA ARG A 177 -22.37 5.87 -1.41
C ARG A 177 -21.49 4.62 -1.52
N HIS A 178 -20.16 4.77 -1.66
CA HIS A 178 -19.23 3.66 -1.76
C HIS A 178 -18.65 3.19 -0.40
N LEU A 179 -18.89 3.94 0.69
CA LEU A 179 -18.25 3.63 1.99
C LEU A 179 -18.68 2.28 2.56
N LYS A 180 -19.94 1.89 2.34
CA LYS A 180 -20.43 0.59 2.80
C LYS A 180 -19.68 -0.54 2.09
N GLU A 181 -19.60 -0.44 0.77
CA GLU A 181 -18.96 -1.47 -0.06
C GLU A 181 -17.46 -1.61 0.25
N ILE A 182 -16.74 -0.47 0.40
CA ILE A 182 -15.32 -0.48 0.80
C ILE A 182 -15.13 -1.17 2.16
N ARG A 183 -15.99 -0.87 3.13
CA ARG A 183 -15.93 -1.54 4.45
C ARG A 183 -16.28 -3.02 4.39
N ASP A 184 -17.23 -3.39 3.55
CA ASP A 184 -17.60 -4.79 3.37
C ASP A 184 -16.47 -5.58 2.70
N GLU A 185 -15.75 -4.99 1.75
CA GLU A 185 -14.54 -5.59 1.17
C GLU A 185 -13.43 -5.77 2.20
N ALA A 186 -13.21 -4.76 3.06
CA ALA A 186 -12.22 -4.87 4.14
C ALA A 186 -12.59 -5.99 5.13
N LYS A 187 -13.86 -6.08 5.53
CA LYS A 187 -14.34 -7.17 6.42
C LYS A 187 -14.19 -8.52 5.73
N TYR A 188 -14.52 -8.60 4.44
CA TYR A 188 -14.37 -9.83 3.67
C TYR A 188 -12.89 -10.27 3.61
N ALA A 189 -11.96 -9.36 3.33
CA ALA A 189 -10.53 -9.65 3.38
C ALA A 189 -10.10 -10.19 4.75
N GLN A 190 -10.53 -9.54 5.83
CA GLN A 190 -10.24 -9.96 7.20
C GLN A 190 -10.79 -11.36 7.51
N SER A 191 -12.00 -11.69 7.04
CA SER A 191 -12.61 -13.02 7.22
C SER A 191 -11.82 -14.13 6.54
N LEU A 192 -11.03 -13.80 5.52
CA LEU A 192 -10.12 -14.70 4.82
C LEU A 192 -8.70 -14.72 5.43
N GLY A 193 -8.47 -14.00 6.53
CA GLY A 193 -7.15 -13.87 7.16
C GLY A 193 -6.21 -12.90 6.43
N ILE A 194 -6.73 -12.08 5.51
CA ILE A 194 -5.97 -11.00 4.85
C ILE A 194 -6.06 -9.76 5.73
N THR A 195 -4.99 -9.48 6.48
CA THR A 195 -4.94 -8.41 7.49
C THR A 195 -3.92 -7.31 7.17
N GLY A 196 -3.23 -7.41 6.03
CA GLY A 196 -2.19 -6.46 5.63
C GLY A 196 -2.16 -6.22 4.13
N THR A 197 -1.59 -5.09 3.74
CA THR A 197 -1.51 -4.64 2.35
C THR A 197 -0.07 -4.34 1.91
N PRO A 198 0.23 -4.52 0.61
CA PRO A 198 -0.61 -5.21 -0.36
C PRO A 198 -0.63 -6.73 -0.12
N THR A 199 -1.77 -7.35 -0.39
CA THR A 199 -1.88 -8.82 -0.45
C THR A 199 -2.56 -9.18 -1.77
N PHE A 200 -2.09 -10.21 -2.43
CA PHE A 200 -2.57 -10.61 -3.75
C PHE A 200 -3.08 -12.06 -3.73
N VAL A 201 -4.06 -12.33 -4.57
CA VAL A 201 -4.48 -13.69 -4.91
C VAL A 201 -4.38 -13.83 -6.42
N LEU A 202 -3.50 -14.72 -6.88
CA LEU A 202 -3.30 -15.04 -8.28
C LEU A 202 -3.91 -16.41 -8.58
N GLY A 203 -4.82 -16.47 -9.51
CA GLY A 203 -5.49 -17.74 -9.82
C GLY A 203 -6.35 -17.72 -11.06
N LYS A 204 -7.05 -18.83 -11.30
CA LYS A 204 -8.04 -18.94 -12.39
C LYS A 204 -9.38 -18.43 -11.91
N ALA A 205 -10.06 -17.65 -12.77
CA ALA A 205 -11.41 -17.21 -12.50
C ALA A 205 -12.42 -18.24 -13.02
N ALA A 206 -13.43 -18.55 -12.21
CA ALA A 206 -14.56 -19.38 -12.58
C ALA A 206 -15.82 -18.89 -11.86
N HIS A 207 -16.91 -18.69 -12.60
CA HIS A 207 -18.22 -18.34 -12.06
C HIS A 207 -18.22 -17.16 -11.07
N GLY A 208 -17.47 -16.09 -11.40
CA GLY A 208 -17.37 -14.89 -10.54
C GLY A 208 -16.41 -15.04 -9.34
N SER A 209 -15.76 -16.18 -9.20
CA SER A 209 -14.80 -16.46 -8.12
C SER A 209 -13.38 -16.63 -8.67
N VAL A 210 -12.36 -16.37 -7.85
CA VAL A 210 -10.96 -16.68 -8.16
C VAL A 210 -10.44 -17.65 -7.09
N TYR A 211 -10.00 -18.81 -7.52
CA TYR A 211 -9.23 -19.73 -6.67
C TYR A 211 -7.75 -19.61 -7.02
N GLY A 212 -6.93 -19.25 -6.05
CA GLY A 212 -5.53 -18.93 -6.34
C GLY A 212 -4.61 -18.89 -5.17
N GLN A 213 -3.32 -18.75 -5.50
CA GLN A 213 -2.21 -18.62 -4.56
C GLN A 213 -2.16 -17.22 -3.97
N VAL A 214 -1.94 -17.14 -2.66
CA VAL A 214 -1.73 -15.87 -1.95
C VAL A 214 -0.27 -15.44 -2.08
N ILE A 215 -0.04 -14.17 -2.43
CA ILE A 215 1.26 -13.50 -2.43
C ILE A 215 1.14 -12.31 -1.49
N VAL A 216 1.94 -12.28 -0.41
CA VAL A 216 1.88 -11.25 0.63
C VAL A 216 2.99 -10.23 0.44
N GLY A 217 2.62 -8.95 0.54
CA GLY A 217 3.54 -7.81 0.51
C GLY A 217 3.94 -7.37 -0.89
N ALA A 218 4.65 -6.23 -0.96
CA ALA A 218 5.16 -5.66 -2.21
C ALA A 218 6.40 -6.44 -2.68
N GLN A 219 6.15 -7.66 -3.17
CA GLN A 219 7.17 -8.55 -3.70
C GLN A 219 7.80 -7.99 -4.99
N PRO A 220 9.05 -8.36 -5.29
CA PRO A 220 9.68 -8.01 -6.56
C PRO A 220 8.97 -8.68 -7.75
N LEU A 221 9.14 -8.11 -8.94
CA LEU A 221 8.55 -8.62 -10.18
C LEU A 221 8.75 -10.12 -10.38
N ALA A 222 9.97 -10.61 -10.16
CA ALA A 222 10.34 -12.03 -10.34
C ALA A 222 9.44 -13.00 -9.58
N THR A 223 8.92 -12.61 -8.39
CA THR A 223 7.97 -13.43 -7.63
C THR A 223 6.65 -13.60 -8.37
N PHE A 224 6.14 -12.52 -8.96
CA PHE A 224 4.91 -12.54 -9.76
C PHE A 224 5.11 -13.30 -11.06
N GLU A 225 6.22 -13.07 -11.76
CA GLU A 225 6.55 -13.76 -13.01
C GLU A 225 6.63 -15.28 -12.81
N THR A 226 7.32 -15.72 -11.76
CA THR A 226 7.41 -17.15 -11.42
C THR A 226 6.01 -17.74 -11.18
N ALA A 227 5.17 -17.07 -10.39
CA ALA A 227 3.83 -17.55 -10.08
C ALA A 227 2.92 -17.57 -11.31
N ILE A 228 2.94 -16.49 -12.12
CA ILE A 228 2.13 -16.38 -13.35
C ILE A 228 2.52 -17.43 -14.35
N ASN A 229 3.83 -17.57 -14.66
CA ASN A 229 4.30 -18.51 -15.65
C ASN A 229 4.02 -19.97 -15.24
N ALA A 230 4.24 -20.31 -13.97
CA ALA A 230 3.92 -21.64 -13.45
C ALA A 230 2.43 -22.00 -13.56
N MET A 231 1.51 -21.00 -13.46
CA MET A 231 0.09 -21.24 -13.64
C MET A 231 -0.35 -21.28 -15.11
N LEU A 232 0.34 -20.55 -16.00
CA LEU A 232 0.08 -20.57 -17.43
C LEU A 232 0.53 -21.89 -18.09
N GLU A 233 1.60 -22.51 -17.57
CA GLU A 233 2.10 -23.80 -18.05
C GLU A 233 1.22 -24.99 -17.65
N LYS A 234 0.48 -24.87 -16.54
CA LYS A 234 -0.47 -25.90 -16.06
C LYS A 234 -1.84 -25.82 -16.77
N ARG A 235 -1.83 -25.88 -18.11
CA ARG A 235 -3.06 -25.94 -18.93
C ARG A 235 -3.73 -27.29 -18.87
#